data_cb4d55833be324739ad12c53135e596b
#
_entry.id   cb4d55833be324739ad12c53135e596b
#
_cell.length_a   1.000
_cell.length_b   1.000
_cell.length_c   1.000
_cell.angle_alpha   90.00
_cell.angle_beta   90.00
_cell.angle_gamma   90.00
#
_symmetry.space_group_name_H-M   'P 1'
#
loop_
_entity.id
_entity.type
_entity.pdbx_description
1 polymer ?
#
loop_
_entity_poly.entity_id
_entity_poly.type
_entity_poly.pdbx_seq_one_letter_code
_entity_poly.pdbx_strand_id
1 'polypeptide(L)'
;MNGRFQVLPDAIQVNLEHGETPADIVPVLSDAARLARERQLQNLLVVSGLGDPATAEAVSTALQEMQALGAPPARIAFVAYMFPQYSVYHFAESYAQKFGIEAKVHVSIRDAKDWLGVRQETPQTLPRG
;
A
#
# COMPACT_ATOMS: atom_id res chain seq x y z
N MET A 1 -7.75 -10.99 -12.13
CA MET A 1 -7.36 -10.67 -11.75
C MET A 1 -7.37 -10.57 -10.56
N ASN A 2 -7.51 -11.10 -9.91
CA ASN A 2 -7.76 -11.08 -8.82
C ASN A 2 -6.77 -11.33 -7.83
N GLY A 3 -5.63 -11.76 -7.98
CA GLY A 3 -4.55 -11.85 -7.07
C GLY A 3 -3.92 -10.53 -6.70
N ARG A 4 -4.37 -9.48 -7.34
CA ARG A 4 -3.79 -8.18 -7.08
C ARG A 4 -4.22 -7.61 -5.73
N PHE A 5 -5.47 -7.82 -5.36
CA PHE A 5 -6.00 -7.28 -4.10
C PHE A 5 -6.34 -8.39 -3.13
N GLN A 6 -6.03 -8.17 -1.87
CA GLN A 6 -6.44 -9.07 -0.80
C GLN A 6 -7.04 -8.25 0.30
N VAL A 7 -8.19 -8.68 0.80
CA VAL A 7 -8.84 -8.00 1.93
C VAL A 7 -8.34 -8.64 3.20
N LEU A 8 -7.60 -7.88 3.99
CA LEU A 8 -7.12 -8.33 5.29
C LEU A 8 -8.07 -7.82 6.36
N PRO A 9 -7.95 -8.31 7.60
CA PRO A 9 -8.86 -7.84 8.65
C PRO A 9 -8.86 -6.32 8.84
N ASP A 10 -7.71 -5.70 8.69
CA ASP A 10 -7.59 -4.28 8.98
C ASP A 10 -6.99 -3.46 7.84
N ALA A 11 -6.86 -4.04 6.66
CA ALA A 11 -6.22 -3.34 5.55
C ALA A 11 -6.57 -3.99 4.23
N ILE A 12 -6.36 -3.25 3.16
CA ILE A 12 -6.40 -3.83 1.81
C ILE A 12 -4.94 -3.97 1.38
N GLN A 13 -4.57 -5.17 0.98
CA GLN A 13 -3.24 -5.40 0.43
C GLN A 13 -3.32 -5.39 -1.08
N VAL A 14 -2.41 -4.65 -1.72
CA VAL A 14 -2.33 -4.61 -3.17
C VAL A 14 -0.92 -5.01 -3.57
N ASN A 15 -0.81 -5.88 -4.56
CA ASN A 15 0.48 -6.37 -5.03
C ASN A 15 0.77 -5.78 -6.39
N LEU A 16 1.91 -5.10 -6.50
CA LEU A 16 2.35 -4.50 -7.77
C LEU A 16 3.37 -5.43 -8.40
N GLU A 17 3.06 -5.89 -9.65
CA GLU A 17 3.87 -6.90 -10.26
C GLU A 17 4.34 -6.46 -11.58
N HIS A 18 5.19 -7.30 -12.25
CA HIS A 18 5.74 -6.96 -13.48
C HIS A 18 4.75 -7.01 -14.61
N GLY A 19 5.02 -6.34 -15.63
CA GLY A 19 4.14 -6.31 -16.77
C GLY A 19 3.32 -5.07 -16.85
N GLU A 20 3.36 -4.19 -15.87
CA GLU A 20 2.58 -2.98 -15.92
C GLU A 20 3.47 -1.79 -16.21
N THR A 21 2.88 -0.70 -16.67
CA THR A 21 3.63 0.53 -16.89
C THR A 21 3.46 1.42 -15.68
N PRO A 22 4.30 2.46 -15.54
CA PRO A 22 4.10 3.38 -14.42
C PRO A 22 2.71 4.00 -14.39
N ALA A 23 2.14 4.29 -15.57
CA ALA A 23 0.82 4.89 -15.62
C ALA A 23 -0.25 3.94 -15.08
N ASP A 24 -0.05 2.63 -15.21
CA ASP A 24 -1.03 1.67 -14.76
C ASP A 24 -1.10 1.57 -13.24
N ILE A 25 -0.05 2.03 -12.55
CA ILE A 25 -0.04 2.01 -11.10
C ILE A 25 -1.10 2.95 -10.53
N VAL A 26 -1.35 4.06 -11.22
CA VAL A 26 -2.26 5.05 -10.69
C VAL A 26 -3.67 4.50 -10.46
N PRO A 27 -4.33 3.90 -11.47
CA PRO A 27 -5.67 3.37 -11.20
C PRO A 27 -5.65 2.20 -10.23
N VAL A 28 -4.57 1.41 -10.20
CA VAL A 28 -4.49 0.29 -9.28
C VAL A 28 -4.50 0.79 -7.84
N LEU A 29 -3.67 1.78 -7.54
CA LEU A 29 -3.62 2.31 -6.18
C LEU A 29 -4.91 3.06 -5.83
N SER A 30 -5.49 3.77 -6.78
CA SER A 30 -6.76 4.45 -6.54
C SER A 30 -7.87 3.45 -6.26
N ASP A 31 -7.89 2.34 -6.99
CA ASP A 31 -8.89 1.31 -6.77
C ASP A 31 -8.71 0.66 -5.40
N ALA A 32 -7.46 0.50 -4.95
CA ALA A 32 -7.21 -0.06 -3.63
C ALA A 32 -7.79 0.85 -2.56
N ALA A 33 -7.60 2.17 -2.71
CA ALA A 33 -8.14 3.12 -1.74
C ALA A 33 -9.66 3.10 -1.74
N ARG A 34 -10.25 3.00 -2.92
CA ARG A 34 -11.71 2.94 -3.05
C ARG A 34 -12.25 1.67 -2.40
N LEU A 35 -11.58 0.55 -2.62
CA LEU A 35 -11.99 -0.71 -2.02
C LEU A 35 -11.89 -0.64 -0.50
N ALA A 36 -10.82 -0.03 0.02
CA ALA A 36 -10.67 0.13 1.46
C ALA A 36 -11.83 0.93 2.03
N ARG A 37 -12.21 2.01 1.34
CA ARG A 37 -13.32 2.82 1.80
C ARG A 37 -14.60 2.03 1.82
N GLU A 38 -14.85 1.24 0.79
CA GLU A 38 -16.06 0.44 0.72
C GLU A 38 -16.14 -0.57 1.84
N ARG A 39 -14.97 -1.05 2.29
CA ARG A 39 -14.92 -2.01 3.37
C ARG A 39 -14.71 -1.36 4.73
N GLN A 40 -14.73 -0.02 4.76
CA GLN A 40 -14.55 0.75 5.98
C GLN A 40 -13.21 0.49 6.64
N LEU A 41 -12.18 0.30 5.81
CA LEU A 41 -10.82 0.12 6.26
C LEU A 41 -10.04 1.37 5.93
N GLN A 42 -9.07 1.72 6.77
CA GLN A 42 -8.33 2.96 6.59
C GLN A 42 -6.87 2.73 6.26
N ASN A 43 -6.46 1.49 6.06
CA ASN A 43 -5.07 1.16 5.84
C ASN A 43 -4.87 0.46 4.51
N LEU A 44 -3.78 0.80 3.83
CA LEU A 44 -3.37 0.09 2.64
C LEU A 44 -2.00 -0.53 2.88
N LEU A 45 -1.81 -1.72 2.31
CA LEU A 45 -0.52 -2.38 2.32
C LEU A 45 -0.14 -2.61 0.87
N VAL A 46 0.85 -1.89 0.39
CA VAL A 46 1.27 -1.95 -1.01
C VAL A 46 2.56 -2.75 -1.08
N VAL A 47 2.50 -3.90 -1.75
CA VAL A 47 3.65 -4.80 -1.83
C VAL A 47 4.25 -4.70 -3.24
N SER A 48 5.49 -4.25 -3.30
CA SER A 48 6.20 -4.09 -4.56
C SER A 48 6.80 -5.43 -4.96
N GLY A 49 6.39 -5.94 -6.12
CA GLY A 49 6.95 -7.18 -6.65
C GLY A 49 8.21 -6.91 -7.44
N LEU A 50 8.80 -7.97 -7.98
CA LEU A 50 10.06 -7.85 -8.69
C LEU A 50 9.95 -6.99 -9.90
N GLY A 51 9.02 -6.81 -10.58
CA GLY A 51 8.92 -5.99 -11.77
C GLY A 51 8.08 -4.77 -11.58
N ASP A 52 7.94 -4.32 -10.34
CA ASP A 52 7.14 -3.14 -10.05
C ASP A 52 7.66 -1.95 -10.85
N PRO A 53 6.87 -1.37 -11.73
CA PRO A 53 7.31 -0.25 -12.56
C PRO A 53 7.06 1.11 -11.93
N ALA A 54 6.71 1.17 -10.67
CA ALA A 54 6.33 2.44 -10.04
C ALA A 54 7.44 3.46 -10.11
N THR A 55 7.03 4.70 -10.39
CA THR A 55 7.94 5.84 -10.36
C THR A 55 7.41 6.81 -9.32
N ALA A 56 8.27 7.73 -8.90
CA ALA A 56 7.85 8.75 -7.95
C ALA A 56 6.67 9.54 -8.48
N GLU A 57 6.69 9.84 -9.77
CA GLU A 57 5.61 10.60 -10.38
C GLU A 57 4.29 9.83 -10.34
N ALA A 58 4.32 8.55 -10.67
CA ALA A 58 3.09 7.75 -10.67
C ALA A 58 2.52 7.62 -9.26
N VAL A 59 3.39 7.40 -8.28
CA VAL A 59 2.92 7.28 -6.89
C VAL A 59 2.33 8.61 -6.43
N SER A 60 2.98 9.73 -6.77
CA SER A 60 2.46 11.04 -6.41
C SER A 60 1.09 11.29 -7.02
N THR A 61 0.91 10.92 -8.29
CA THR A 61 -0.37 11.08 -8.95
C THR A 61 -1.44 10.23 -8.28
N ALA A 62 -1.08 9.00 -7.88
CA ALA A 62 -2.03 8.13 -7.20
C ALA A 62 -2.48 8.73 -5.86
N LEU A 63 -1.53 9.30 -5.12
CA LEU A 63 -1.87 9.91 -3.84
C LEU A 63 -2.80 11.12 -4.04
N GLN A 64 -2.57 11.91 -5.08
CA GLN A 64 -3.46 13.01 -5.38
C GLN A 64 -4.85 12.53 -5.71
N GLU A 65 -4.95 11.44 -6.47
CA GLU A 65 -6.25 10.91 -6.83
C GLU A 65 -6.99 10.35 -5.64
N MET A 66 -6.28 9.72 -4.72
CA MET A 66 -6.92 9.22 -3.51
C MET A 66 -7.56 10.35 -2.73
N GLN A 67 -6.88 11.49 -2.65
CA GLN A 67 -7.45 12.62 -1.95
C GLN A 67 -8.63 13.20 -2.72
N ALA A 68 -8.53 13.25 -4.03
CA ALA A 68 -9.61 13.80 -4.85
C ALA A 68 -10.87 12.97 -4.75
N LEU A 69 -10.74 11.67 -4.48
CA LEU A 69 -11.91 10.82 -4.29
C LEU A 69 -12.60 11.07 -2.95
N GLY A 70 -12.01 11.90 -2.11
CA GLY A 70 -12.66 12.31 -0.88
C GLY A 70 -12.50 11.35 0.28
N ALA A 71 -11.67 10.34 0.11
CA ALA A 71 -11.51 9.36 1.19
C ALA A 71 -10.13 8.72 1.14
N PRO A 72 -9.09 9.50 1.39
CA PRO A 72 -7.75 8.92 1.41
C PRO A 72 -7.62 7.99 2.60
N PRO A 73 -6.78 6.96 2.49
CA PRO A 73 -6.53 6.10 3.64
C PRO A 73 -5.78 6.88 4.70
N ALA A 74 -5.87 6.43 5.95
CA ALA A 74 -5.14 7.06 7.03
C ALA A 74 -3.67 6.69 6.95
N ARG A 75 -3.37 5.44 6.62
CA ARG A 75 -1.99 4.95 6.55
C ARG A 75 -1.78 4.10 5.33
N ILE A 76 -0.59 4.23 4.74
CA ILE A 76 -0.16 3.36 3.65
C ILE A 76 1.21 2.82 4.01
N ALA A 77 1.33 1.50 4.09
CA ALA A 77 2.62 0.86 4.26
C ALA A 77 3.07 0.34 2.91
N PHE A 78 4.26 0.72 2.50
CA PHE A 78 4.86 0.19 1.27
C PHE A 78 5.89 -0.84 1.64
N VAL A 79 5.93 -1.95 0.92
CA VAL A 79 6.95 -2.97 1.11
C VAL A 79 7.76 -3.03 -0.16
N ALA A 80 9.05 -2.74 -0.07
CA ALA A 80 9.94 -2.75 -1.23
C ALA A 80 11.25 -3.44 -0.87
N TYR A 81 11.58 -4.47 -1.64
CA TYR A 81 12.79 -5.26 -1.38
C TYR A 81 13.97 -4.79 -2.24
N MET A 82 13.67 -4.11 -3.35
CA MET A 82 14.71 -3.68 -4.29
C MET A 82 14.95 -2.21 -4.12
N PHE A 83 16.21 -1.80 -4.29
CA PHE A 83 16.59 -0.44 -3.99
C PHE A 83 15.88 0.61 -4.83
N PRO A 84 15.72 0.45 -6.15
CA PRO A 84 15.03 1.53 -6.87
C PRO A 84 13.61 1.76 -6.34
N GLN A 85 12.88 0.71 -6.06
CA GLN A 85 11.52 0.84 -5.55
C GLN A 85 11.51 1.39 -4.15
N TYR A 86 12.45 0.96 -3.31
CA TYR A 86 12.53 1.50 -1.97
C TYR A 86 12.67 3.02 -2.01
N SER A 87 13.52 3.52 -2.90
CA SER A 87 13.74 4.95 -3.03
C SER A 87 12.47 5.67 -3.46
N VAL A 88 11.72 5.09 -4.39
CA VAL A 88 10.47 5.66 -4.84
C VAL A 88 9.49 5.81 -3.68
N TYR A 89 9.32 4.76 -2.89
CA TYR A 89 8.36 4.79 -1.81
C TYR A 89 8.84 5.59 -0.61
N HIS A 90 10.15 5.68 -0.43
CA HIS A 90 10.70 6.55 0.61
C HIS A 90 10.34 8.01 0.29
N PHE A 91 10.44 8.39 -0.97
CA PHE A 91 10.02 9.72 -1.40
C PHE A 91 8.54 9.92 -1.09
N ALA A 92 7.73 8.88 -1.31
CA ALA A 92 6.30 8.98 -1.11
C ALA A 92 5.93 9.27 0.34
N GLU A 93 6.78 8.91 1.29
CA GLU A 93 6.49 9.17 2.69
C GLU A 93 6.27 10.67 2.94
N SER A 94 7.17 11.50 2.42
CA SER A 94 7.04 12.94 2.59
C SER A 94 5.91 13.50 1.79
N TYR A 95 5.75 13.00 0.58
CA TYR A 95 4.73 13.54 -0.32
C TYR A 95 3.33 13.25 0.21
N ALA A 96 3.13 12.07 0.79
CA ALA A 96 1.82 11.68 1.31
C ALA A 96 1.36 12.59 2.44
N GLN A 97 2.30 13.13 3.21
CA GLN A 97 1.94 14.03 4.30
C GLN A 97 1.16 15.23 3.82
N LYS A 98 1.40 15.67 2.60
CA LYS A 98 0.69 16.82 2.05
C LYS A 98 -0.79 16.55 1.90
N PHE A 99 -1.17 15.29 1.88
CA PHE A 99 -2.56 14.90 1.72
C PHE A 99 -3.15 14.28 2.98
N GLY A 100 -2.44 14.43 4.10
CA GLY A 100 -2.95 13.90 5.36
C GLY A 100 -2.82 12.39 5.47
N ILE A 101 -1.98 11.78 4.66
CA ILE A 101 -1.77 10.33 4.67
C ILE A 101 -0.43 10.03 5.32
N GLU A 102 -0.42 9.13 6.28
CA GLU A 102 0.80 8.68 6.91
C GLU A 102 1.32 7.49 6.12
N ALA A 103 2.49 7.61 5.51
CA ALA A 103 3.06 6.55 4.69
C ALA A 103 4.44 6.18 5.19
N LYS A 104 4.79 4.92 5.07
CA LYS A 104 6.10 4.46 5.47
C LYS A 104 6.50 3.25 4.64
N VAL A 105 7.78 3.22 4.24
CA VAL A 105 8.31 2.10 3.47
C VAL A 105 9.00 1.12 4.41
N HIS A 106 8.83 -0.15 4.12
CA HIS A 106 9.39 -1.26 4.90
C HIS A 106 10.06 -2.23 3.96
N VAL A 107 10.92 -3.08 4.49
CA VAL A 107 11.59 -4.09 3.68
C VAL A 107 11.01 -5.49 3.91
N SER A 108 9.97 -5.60 4.72
CA SER A 108 9.29 -6.89 4.90
C SER A 108 7.81 -6.64 5.12
N ILE A 109 7.02 -7.62 4.71
CA ILE A 109 5.58 -7.56 4.91
C ILE A 109 5.26 -7.58 6.39
N ARG A 110 6.02 -8.33 7.16
CA ARG A 110 5.78 -8.44 8.59
C ARG A 110 5.91 -7.08 9.28
N ASP A 111 6.99 -6.36 8.98
CA ASP A 111 7.21 -5.06 9.59
C ASP A 111 6.12 -4.09 9.17
N ALA A 112 5.70 -4.17 7.92
CA ALA A 112 4.66 -3.29 7.42
C ALA A 112 3.34 -3.56 8.14
N LYS A 113 2.99 -4.83 8.32
CA LYS A 113 1.76 -5.17 9.03
C LYS A 113 1.81 -4.74 10.49
N ASP A 114 2.97 -4.88 11.11
CA ASP A 114 3.12 -4.45 12.50
C ASP A 114 2.91 -2.94 12.60
N TRP A 115 3.47 -2.20 11.67
CA TRP A 115 3.33 -0.74 11.70
C TRP A 115 1.88 -0.32 11.47
N LEU A 116 1.16 -1.04 10.59
CA LEU A 116 -0.23 -0.74 10.33
C LEU A 116 -1.15 -1.18 11.45
N GLY A 117 -0.69 -2.07 12.31
CA GLY A 117 -1.53 -2.61 13.36
C GLY A 117 -2.46 -3.69 12.85
N VAL A 118 -2.09 -4.36 11.75
CA VAL A 118 -2.93 -5.40 11.18
C VAL A 118 -2.80 -6.66 12.00
N ARG A 119 -3.93 -7.25 12.39
CA ARG A 119 -3.90 -8.47 13.18
C ARG A 119 -3.35 -9.61 12.35
N GLN A 120 -2.59 -10.46 13.02
CA GLN A 120 -2.05 -11.64 12.36
C GLN A 120 -3.16 -12.66 12.24
N GLU A 121 -3.17 -13.33 11.11
CA GLU A 121 -4.16 -14.34 10.94
C GLU A 121 -3.79 -15.61 11.57
N THR A 122 -2.56 -15.85 11.81
CA THR A 122 -2.11 -17.05 12.41
C THR A 122 -2.43 -17.03 13.78
N PRO A 123 -3.04 -17.69 14.24
CA PRO A 123 -3.38 -17.50 15.50
C PRO A 123 -2.47 -17.96 16.48
N GLN A 124 -2.20 -17.81 16.33
CA GLN A 124 -1.67 -18.01 16.96
C GLN A 124 -1.76 -18.30 17.80
N THR A 125 -1.98 -18.27 18.02
CA THR A 125 -2.07 -18.41 18.71
C THR A 125 -1.84 -18.97 19.48
N LEU A 126 -1.49 -19.28 19.74
CA LEU A 126 -1.18 -19.67 20.31
C LEU A 126 -1.09 -19.59 21.24
N PRO A 127 -1.28 -19.80 21.78
CA PRO A 127 -1.23 -19.63 22.69
C PRO A 127 -0.71 -19.69 23.44
N ARG A 128 -0.44 -19.69 23.79
CA ARG A 128 0.06 -19.77 24.46
C ARG A 128 -0.06 -19.92 25.21
N GLY A 129 -0.06 -19.94 25.32
CA GLY A 129 -0.04 -20.26 26.03
C GLY A 129 -0.09 -20.49 26.55
#